data_7f10e03c3a5099d4d26127f745b36da4
#
_entry.id   7f10e03c3a5099d4d26127f745b36da4
#
_cell.length_a   1.000
_cell.length_b   1.000
_cell.length_c   1.000
_cell.angle_alpha   90.00
_cell.angle_beta   90.00
_cell.angle_gamma   90.00
#
_symmetry.space_group_name_H-M   'P 1'
#
loop_
_entity.id
_entity.type
_entity.pdbx_description
1 polymer ?
#
loop_
_entity_poly.entity_id
_entity_poly.type
_entity_poly.pdbx_seq_one_letter_code
_entity_poly.pdbx_strand_id
1 'polypeptide(L)'
;MTRGESVSSRTQVRALVPVSVRGGDEGAGNHIAAFLVDLPVGEPQPVVRLHRISYEMEQLKSTGQMVGAQALVGIAGFAPPTLHSLGARTANGWSRRMFNLVVTNVPGPQFPLYAGGALMLGAYPVVPLAKGQAVAIGLTSYDGGVYFGLNADRDAMTDVDVLAECL
;
A
#
# COMPACT_ATOMS: atom_id res chain seq x y z
N MET A 1 6.13 -16.91 10.97
CA MET A 1 7.59 -16.84 10.75
C MET A 1 8.23 -16.68 12.11
N THR A 2 9.08 -17.60 12.50
CA THR A 2 9.82 -17.50 13.78
C THR A 2 10.90 -16.42 13.65
N ARG A 3 11.01 -15.56 14.66
CA ARG A 3 12.11 -14.58 14.77
C ARG A 3 13.46 -15.31 14.60
N GLY A 4 14.22 -14.95 13.56
CA GLY A 4 15.56 -15.48 13.34
C GLY A 4 15.76 -16.31 12.07
N GLU A 5 14.74 -16.58 11.28
CA GLU A 5 14.95 -17.13 9.96
C GLU A 5 15.56 -16.06 9.05
N SER A 6 16.77 -16.31 8.58
CA SER A 6 17.41 -15.45 7.58
C SER A 6 16.55 -15.41 6.33
N VAL A 7 16.13 -14.22 5.94
CA VAL A 7 15.38 -14.01 4.70
C VAL A 7 16.29 -14.44 3.56
N SER A 8 15.87 -15.49 2.85
CA SER A 8 16.60 -15.97 1.67
C SER A 8 16.61 -14.88 0.60
N SER A 9 17.69 -14.77 -0.16
CA SER A 9 17.75 -13.92 -1.37
C SER A 9 16.68 -14.28 -2.43
N ARG A 10 16.02 -15.42 -2.28
CA ARG A 10 14.90 -15.89 -3.13
C ARG A 10 13.53 -15.49 -2.58
N THR A 11 13.45 -14.93 -1.37
CA THR A 11 12.17 -14.50 -0.80
C THR A 11 11.70 -13.28 -1.55
N GLN A 12 10.59 -13.41 -2.25
CA GLN A 12 9.93 -12.31 -2.95
C GLN A 12 8.77 -11.81 -2.10
N VAL A 13 8.80 -10.53 -1.77
CA VAL A 13 7.70 -9.82 -1.15
C VAL A 13 7.27 -8.72 -2.11
N ARG A 14 6.02 -8.75 -2.53
CA ARG A 14 5.47 -7.79 -3.49
C ARG A 14 4.47 -6.89 -2.83
N ALA A 15 4.64 -5.59 -3.01
CA ALA A 15 3.73 -4.56 -2.56
C ALA A 15 2.79 -4.12 -3.70
N LEU A 16 1.52 -3.90 -3.37
CA LEU A 16 0.60 -3.14 -4.19
C LEU A 16 0.66 -1.68 -3.75
N VAL A 17 1.03 -0.79 -4.67
CA VAL A 17 1.19 0.65 -4.43
C VAL A 17 0.15 1.42 -5.24
N PRO A 18 -0.99 1.82 -4.65
CA PRO A 18 -1.97 2.65 -5.32
C PRO A 18 -1.41 4.03 -5.66
N VAL A 19 -1.74 4.53 -6.84
CA VAL A 19 -1.36 5.85 -7.32
C VAL A 19 -2.55 6.56 -7.95
N SER A 20 -2.67 7.87 -7.73
CA SER A 20 -3.64 8.69 -8.43
C SER A 20 -3.10 9.04 -9.81
N VAL A 21 -3.80 8.63 -10.85
CA VAL A 21 -3.52 9.05 -12.22
C VAL A 21 -4.44 10.21 -12.55
N ARG A 22 -3.89 11.42 -12.70
CA ARG A 22 -4.64 12.56 -13.21
C ARG A 22 -4.72 12.40 -14.73
N GLY A 23 -5.89 11.99 -15.22
CA GLY A 23 -6.18 12.06 -16.65
C GLY A 23 -6.29 13.53 -17.08
N GLY A 24 -5.73 13.87 -18.23
CA GLY A 24 -5.73 15.23 -18.78
C GLY A 24 -7.08 15.75 -19.28
N ASP A 25 -8.17 15.02 -19.11
CA ASP A 25 -9.52 15.46 -19.51
C ASP A 25 -10.31 15.94 -18.28
N GLU A 26 -10.74 17.19 -18.32
CA GLU A 26 -11.63 17.85 -17.37
C GLU A 26 -13.01 17.17 -17.34
N GLY A 27 -13.15 16.06 -16.66
CA GLY A 27 -14.41 15.33 -16.54
C GLY A 27 -14.29 13.88 -16.11
N ALA A 28 -13.10 13.32 -16.19
CA ALA A 28 -12.85 11.96 -15.73
C ALA A 28 -12.55 11.98 -14.23
N GLY A 29 -13.39 11.31 -13.44
CA GLY A 29 -13.19 11.12 -12.00
C GLY A 29 -11.81 10.55 -11.68
N ASN A 30 -11.45 10.61 -10.42
CA ASN A 30 -10.14 10.18 -9.87
C ASN A 30 -9.82 8.74 -10.32
N HIS A 31 -9.02 8.58 -11.37
CA HIS A 31 -8.58 7.27 -11.84
C HIS A 31 -7.50 6.74 -10.91
N ILE A 32 -7.84 5.71 -10.15
CA ILE A 32 -6.88 5.00 -9.29
C ILE A 32 -6.27 3.87 -10.13
N ALA A 33 -4.97 3.86 -10.20
CA ALA A 33 -4.18 2.75 -10.72
C ALA A 33 -3.27 2.24 -9.60
N ALA A 34 -2.61 1.11 -9.79
CA ALA A 34 -1.60 0.65 -8.84
C ALA A 34 -0.40 0.04 -9.57
N PHE A 35 0.74 0.12 -8.93
CA PHE A 35 1.93 -0.62 -9.30
C PHE A 35 2.08 -1.86 -8.42
N LEU A 36 2.61 -2.93 -8.99
CA LEU A 36 3.10 -4.09 -8.27
C LEU A 36 4.63 -3.95 -8.20
N VAL A 37 5.13 -3.76 -6.99
CA VAL A 37 6.56 -3.47 -6.73
C VAL A 37 7.17 -4.63 -5.95
N ASP A 38 8.24 -5.19 -6.46
CA ASP A 38 8.98 -6.24 -5.75
C ASP A 38 9.92 -5.63 -4.72
N LEU A 39 9.69 -5.95 -3.45
CA LEU A 39 10.51 -5.43 -2.35
C LEU A 39 11.78 -6.27 -2.19
N PRO A 40 12.97 -5.66 -2.25
CA PRO A 40 14.26 -6.36 -2.15
C PRO A 40 14.59 -6.72 -0.68
N VAL A 41 13.73 -7.51 -0.04
CA VAL A 41 13.85 -7.87 1.38
C VAL A 41 15.10 -8.68 1.72
N GLY A 42 15.67 -9.37 0.72
CA GLY A 42 16.92 -10.12 0.87
C GLY A 42 18.19 -9.27 0.72
N GLU A 43 18.07 -7.98 0.39
CA GLU A 43 19.21 -7.07 0.26
C GLU A 43 19.56 -6.48 1.65
N PRO A 44 20.76 -6.74 2.19
CA PRO A 44 21.14 -6.26 3.54
C PRO A 44 21.39 -4.75 3.57
N GLN A 45 21.81 -4.15 2.45
CA GLN A 45 22.21 -2.74 2.41
C GLN A 45 20.98 -1.83 2.19
N PRO A 46 20.59 -0.98 3.17
CA PRO A 46 19.36 -0.17 3.05
C PRO A 46 19.41 0.83 1.90
N VAL A 47 20.56 1.41 1.61
CA VAL A 47 20.73 2.34 0.48
C VAL A 47 20.53 1.63 -0.86
N VAL A 48 21.03 0.40 -1.00
CA VAL A 48 20.82 -0.41 -2.21
C VAL A 48 19.36 -0.79 -2.37
N ARG A 49 18.67 -1.13 -1.26
CA ARG A 49 17.21 -1.37 -1.27
C ARG A 49 16.45 -0.16 -1.78
N LEU A 50 16.76 1.01 -1.25
CA LEU A 50 16.11 2.26 -1.67
C LEU A 50 16.31 2.54 -3.16
N HIS A 51 17.54 2.42 -3.65
CA HIS A 51 17.85 2.63 -5.07
C HIS A 51 17.12 1.64 -5.99
N ARG A 52 17.03 0.37 -5.60
CA ARG A 52 16.30 -0.65 -6.37
C ARG A 52 14.82 -0.32 -6.47
N ILE A 53 14.18 0.02 -5.34
CA ILE A 53 12.75 0.39 -5.32
C ILE A 53 12.51 1.66 -6.14
N SER A 54 13.36 2.68 -5.99
CA SER A 54 13.24 3.93 -6.75
C SER A 54 13.35 3.68 -8.25
N TYR A 55 14.34 2.92 -8.68
CA TYR A 55 14.52 2.55 -10.07
C TYR A 55 13.33 1.76 -10.63
N GLU A 56 12.84 0.76 -9.90
CA GLU A 56 11.68 -0.03 -10.31
C GLU A 56 10.43 0.83 -10.45
N MET A 57 10.19 1.74 -9.49
CA MET A 57 9.07 2.68 -9.55
C MET A 57 9.17 3.62 -10.77
N GLU A 58 10.35 4.10 -11.12
CA GLU A 58 10.57 4.93 -12.31
C GLU A 58 10.28 4.14 -13.60
N GLN A 59 10.76 2.90 -13.69
CA GLN A 59 10.49 2.02 -14.82
C GLN A 59 8.99 1.73 -14.98
N LEU A 60 8.30 1.42 -13.89
CA LEU A 60 6.85 1.17 -13.90
C LEU A 60 6.05 2.40 -14.34
N LYS A 61 6.47 3.59 -13.91
CA LYS A 61 5.86 4.87 -14.34
C LYS A 61 6.10 5.14 -15.82
N SER A 62 7.32 4.91 -16.30
CA SER A 62 7.69 5.19 -17.70
C SER A 62 7.06 4.22 -18.70
N THR A 63 6.91 2.94 -18.33
CA THR A 63 6.32 1.91 -19.18
C THR A 63 4.80 1.89 -19.15
N GLY A 64 4.16 2.61 -18.21
CA GLY A 64 2.72 2.61 -18.04
C GLY A 64 2.13 1.25 -17.61
N GLN A 65 2.94 0.35 -17.06
CA GLN A 65 2.51 -0.94 -16.56
C GLN A 65 1.75 -0.81 -15.23
N MET A 66 0.55 -0.28 -15.32
CA MET A 66 -0.35 -0.10 -14.17
C MET A 66 -1.43 -1.16 -14.14
N VAL A 67 -1.75 -1.64 -12.96
CA VAL A 67 -2.96 -2.42 -12.73
C VAL A 67 -4.14 -1.47 -12.76
N GLY A 68 -5.03 -1.62 -13.74
CA GLY A 68 -6.15 -0.72 -13.93
C GLY A 68 -7.16 -0.75 -12.76
N ALA A 69 -7.90 0.33 -12.58
CA ALA A 69 -8.85 0.53 -11.48
C ALA A 69 -9.87 -0.61 -11.34
N GLN A 70 -10.35 -1.18 -12.45
CA GLN A 70 -11.30 -2.30 -12.43
C GLN A 70 -10.70 -3.57 -11.82
N ALA A 71 -9.43 -3.86 -12.09
CA ALA A 71 -8.74 -4.98 -11.48
C ALA A 71 -8.50 -4.74 -9.97
N LEU A 72 -8.21 -3.49 -9.57
CA LEU A 72 -8.02 -3.11 -8.17
C LEU A 72 -9.29 -3.25 -7.35
N VAL A 73 -10.44 -2.87 -7.88
CA VAL A 73 -11.74 -3.03 -7.22
C VAL A 73 -12.02 -4.52 -6.94
N GLY A 74 -11.70 -5.39 -7.89
CA GLY A 74 -11.83 -6.85 -7.71
C GLY A 74 -10.84 -7.43 -6.68
N ILE A 75 -9.64 -6.86 -6.60
CA ILE A 75 -8.55 -7.32 -5.73
C ILE A 75 -8.72 -6.81 -4.29
N ALA A 76 -9.06 -5.55 -4.11
CA ALA A 76 -9.09 -4.89 -2.81
C ALA A 76 -10.39 -5.11 -2.01
N GLY A 77 -11.40 -5.74 -2.59
CA GLY A 77 -12.69 -5.93 -1.91
C GLY A 77 -13.51 -4.65 -1.69
N PHE A 78 -13.12 -3.55 -2.30
CA PHE A 78 -13.80 -2.25 -2.23
C PHE A 78 -14.97 -2.12 -3.21
N ALA A 79 -15.41 -3.20 -3.84
CA ALA A 79 -16.55 -3.16 -4.74
C ALA A 79 -17.86 -2.84 -3.97
N PRO A 80 -18.73 -1.99 -4.52
CA PRO A 80 -20.05 -1.78 -3.98
C PRO A 80 -20.80 -3.11 -3.83
N PRO A 81 -21.69 -3.26 -2.81
CA PRO A 81 -22.38 -4.52 -2.51
C PRO A 81 -23.13 -5.15 -3.70
N THR A 82 -23.55 -4.34 -4.66
CA THR A 82 -24.29 -4.77 -5.86
C THR A 82 -23.45 -5.51 -6.90
N LEU A 83 -22.11 -5.36 -6.89
CA LEU A 83 -21.18 -6.06 -7.78
C LEU A 83 -20.56 -7.31 -7.13
N HIS A 84 -20.83 -7.53 -5.84
CA HIS A 84 -20.26 -8.65 -5.08
C HIS A 84 -20.77 -10.03 -5.46
N SER A 85 -21.88 -10.17 -6.16
CA SER A 85 -22.55 -11.46 -6.26
C SER A 85 -22.00 -12.43 -7.31
N LEU A 86 -21.33 -11.96 -8.36
CA LEU A 86 -20.83 -12.85 -9.43
C LEU A 86 -19.31 -12.86 -9.68
N GLY A 87 -18.60 -11.77 -9.38
CA GLY A 87 -17.15 -11.64 -9.68
C GLY A 87 -16.22 -11.91 -8.49
N ALA A 88 -16.70 -11.74 -7.27
CA ALA A 88 -15.87 -11.76 -6.07
C ALA A 88 -15.34 -13.15 -5.67
N ARG A 89 -15.98 -14.21 -6.10
CA ARG A 89 -15.57 -15.58 -5.75
C ARG A 89 -14.32 -16.05 -6.49
N THR A 90 -14.10 -15.59 -7.71
CA THR A 90 -12.93 -15.95 -8.52
C THR A 90 -11.74 -15.01 -8.30
N ALA A 91 -11.99 -13.74 -7.99
CA ALA A 91 -10.95 -12.73 -7.73
C ALA A 91 -10.22 -12.96 -6.39
N ASN A 92 -10.89 -13.52 -5.38
CA ASN A 92 -10.33 -13.73 -4.03
C ASN A 92 -9.13 -14.70 -3.96
N GLY A 93 -9.00 -15.62 -4.92
CA GLY A 93 -7.86 -16.54 -4.99
C GLY A 93 -6.64 -15.95 -5.70
N TRP A 94 -6.85 -14.94 -6.54
CA TRP A 94 -5.81 -14.29 -7.34
C TRP A 94 -5.05 -13.24 -6.54
N SER A 95 -5.73 -12.47 -5.71
CA SER A 95 -5.12 -11.40 -4.92
C SER A 95 -3.99 -11.88 -4.03
N ARG A 96 -4.17 -13.03 -3.38
CA ARG A 96 -3.17 -13.64 -2.49
C ARG A 96 -1.86 -14.04 -3.19
N ARG A 97 -1.91 -14.24 -4.52
CA ARG A 97 -0.75 -14.66 -5.32
C ARG A 97 -0.08 -13.48 -6.02
N MET A 98 -0.77 -12.36 -6.16
CA MET A 98 -0.25 -11.20 -6.88
C MET A 98 0.60 -10.29 -6.00
N PHE A 99 0.23 -10.10 -4.74
CA PHE A 99 0.95 -9.24 -3.81
C PHE A 99 0.74 -9.69 -2.35
N ASN A 100 1.67 -9.30 -1.49
CA ASN A 100 1.69 -9.70 -0.08
C ASN A 100 1.11 -8.62 0.84
N LEU A 101 1.29 -7.35 0.51
CA LEU A 101 0.85 -6.21 1.30
C LEU A 101 0.46 -5.03 0.42
N VAL A 102 -0.29 -4.11 1.00
CA VAL A 102 -0.57 -2.80 0.40
C VAL A 102 0.30 -1.75 1.07
N VAL A 103 0.93 -0.88 0.26
CA VAL A 103 1.62 0.31 0.75
C VAL A 103 1.04 1.51 0.03
N THR A 104 0.41 2.43 0.75
CA THR A 104 -0.19 3.63 0.15
C THR A 104 0.43 4.88 0.74
N ASN A 105 0.59 5.91 -0.09
CA ASN A 105 1.02 7.23 0.34
C ASN A 105 0.02 8.27 -0.16
N VAL A 106 -0.58 8.99 0.76
CA VAL A 106 -1.53 10.07 0.48
C VAL A 106 -0.96 11.38 1.03
N PRO A 107 -0.41 12.26 0.19
CA PRO A 107 0.07 13.55 0.63
C PRO A 107 -1.06 14.35 1.28
N GLY A 108 -0.85 14.83 2.49
CA GLY A 108 -1.76 15.72 3.20
C GLY A 108 -1.29 17.18 3.17
N PRO A 109 -2.08 18.10 3.76
CA PRO A 109 -1.78 19.52 3.78
C PRO A 109 -0.51 19.81 4.60
N GLN A 110 0.31 20.73 4.09
CA GLN A 110 1.58 21.14 4.72
C GLN A 110 1.42 22.45 5.51
N PHE A 111 0.24 22.64 6.08
CA PHE A 111 -0.09 23.77 6.95
C PHE A 111 -0.99 23.27 8.08
N PRO A 112 -0.96 23.92 9.26
CA PRO A 112 -1.72 23.50 10.42
C PRO A 112 -3.24 23.58 10.18
N LEU A 113 -3.96 22.55 10.53
CA LEU A 113 -5.42 22.48 10.50
C LEU A 113 -6.01 22.65 11.90
N TYR A 114 -7.21 23.20 11.96
CA TYR A 114 -7.96 23.42 13.21
C TYR A 114 -9.37 22.85 13.09
N ALA A 115 -9.85 22.25 14.16
CA ALA A 115 -11.23 21.81 14.29
C ALA A 115 -11.83 22.39 15.58
N GLY A 116 -12.86 23.24 15.46
CA GLY A 116 -13.47 23.91 16.61
C GLY A 116 -12.50 24.74 17.47
N GLY A 117 -11.46 25.32 16.86
CA GLY A 117 -10.40 26.07 17.54
C GLY A 117 -9.25 25.21 18.10
N ALA A 118 -9.37 23.88 18.08
CA ALA A 118 -8.29 22.99 18.51
C ALA A 118 -7.35 22.67 17.34
N LEU A 119 -6.04 22.77 17.59
CA LEU A 119 -5.01 22.42 16.61
C LEU A 119 -4.95 20.91 16.39
N MET A 120 -4.94 20.46 15.13
CA MET A 120 -4.67 19.07 14.78
C MET A 120 -3.16 18.81 14.95
N LEU A 121 -2.79 17.83 15.77
CA LEU A 121 -1.40 17.51 16.08
C LEU A 121 -0.79 16.47 15.14
N GLY A 122 -1.60 15.69 14.45
CA GLY A 122 -1.13 14.64 13.54
C GLY A 122 -2.29 13.95 12.82
N ALA A 123 -1.96 13.21 11.78
CA ALA A 123 -2.90 12.43 10.99
C ALA A 123 -2.32 11.04 10.72
N TYR A 124 -3.01 9.99 11.16
CA TYR A 124 -2.57 8.61 10.98
C TYR A 124 -3.52 7.90 10.01
N PRO A 125 -3.03 7.42 8.87
CA PRO A 125 -3.87 6.76 7.89
C PRO A 125 -4.28 5.36 8.37
N VAL A 126 -5.52 4.98 8.12
CA VAL A 126 -6.02 3.62 8.37
C VAL A 126 -6.31 2.97 7.01
N VAL A 127 -5.53 1.96 6.64
CA VAL A 127 -5.66 1.24 5.38
C VAL A 127 -6.34 -0.11 5.66
N PRO A 128 -7.55 -0.34 5.15
CA PRO A 128 -8.22 -1.63 5.36
C PRO A 128 -7.41 -2.79 4.77
N LEU A 129 -7.41 -3.92 5.46
CA LEU A 129 -6.77 -5.14 4.96
C LEU A 129 -7.61 -5.75 3.84
N ALA A 130 -6.97 -6.06 2.72
CA ALA A 130 -7.58 -6.90 1.71
C ALA A 130 -7.67 -8.36 2.24
N LYS A 131 -8.70 -9.09 1.80
CA LYS A 131 -8.93 -10.45 2.27
C LYS A 131 -7.71 -11.35 2.05
N GLY A 132 -7.19 -11.89 3.15
CA GLY A 132 -6.05 -12.80 3.16
C GLY A 132 -4.68 -12.12 3.15
N GLN A 133 -4.64 -10.83 3.45
CA GLN A 133 -3.40 -10.10 3.71
C GLN A 133 -3.15 -9.96 5.22
N ALA A 134 -1.89 -10.04 5.59
CA ALA A 134 -1.47 -9.94 6.99
C ALA A 134 -1.25 -8.50 7.45
N VAL A 135 -0.85 -7.59 6.54
CA VAL A 135 -0.51 -6.21 6.88
C VAL A 135 -0.80 -5.26 5.71
N ALA A 136 -1.20 -4.03 6.05
CA ALA A 136 -1.25 -2.89 5.16
C ALA A 136 -0.56 -1.70 5.83
N ILE A 137 0.18 -0.92 5.04
CA ILE A 137 0.95 0.24 5.50
C ILE A 137 0.43 1.48 4.80
N GLY A 138 -0.02 2.45 5.57
CA GLY A 138 -0.39 3.76 5.08
C GLY A 138 0.64 4.81 5.48
N LEU A 139 0.90 5.74 4.58
CA LEU A 139 1.68 6.94 4.85
C LEU A 139 0.83 8.16 4.54
N THR A 140 0.94 9.20 5.37
CA THR A 140 0.45 10.53 5.03
C THR A 140 1.42 11.59 5.55
N SER A 141 1.46 12.73 4.87
CA SER A 141 2.21 13.88 5.37
C SER A 141 1.25 14.93 5.92
N TYR A 142 1.64 15.62 6.98
CA TYR A 142 0.87 16.72 7.55
C TYR A 142 1.83 17.67 8.26
N ASP A 143 1.73 18.97 7.96
CA ASP A 143 2.45 20.08 8.63
C ASP A 143 3.96 19.79 8.84
N GLY A 144 4.63 19.32 7.78
CA GLY A 144 6.06 18.98 7.78
C GLY A 144 6.41 17.61 8.37
N GLY A 145 5.47 16.88 8.94
CA GLY A 145 5.65 15.52 9.46
C GLY A 145 5.22 14.43 8.47
N VAL A 146 5.72 13.21 8.65
CA VAL A 146 5.26 12.00 7.97
C VAL A 146 4.72 11.04 9.02
N TYR A 147 3.52 10.56 8.81
CA TYR A 147 2.80 9.71 9.74
C TYR A 147 2.53 8.35 9.10
N PHE A 148 2.83 7.30 9.84
CA PHE A 148 2.60 5.91 9.43
C PHE A 148 1.39 5.33 10.14
N GLY A 149 0.58 4.58 9.39
CA GLY A 149 -0.49 3.75 9.92
C GLY A 149 -0.27 2.30 9.53
N LEU A 150 -0.18 1.42 10.51
CA LEU A 150 -0.02 -0.02 10.32
C LEU A 150 -1.33 -0.71 10.70
N ASN A 151 -1.93 -1.39 9.75
CA ASN A 151 -3.07 -2.25 9.99
C ASN A 151 -2.65 -3.71 9.78
N ALA A 152 -2.85 -4.55 10.77
CA ALA A 152 -2.45 -5.96 10.70
C ALA A 152 -3.58 -6.89 11.12
N ASP A 153 -3.59 -8.08 10.52
CA ASP A 153 -4.40 -9.19 10.98
C ASP A 153 -3.78 -9.75 12.26
N ARG A 154 -4.54 -9.75 13.35
CA ARG A 154 -4.09 -10.16 14.68
C ARG A 154 -3.54 -11.57 14.72
N ASP A 155 -4.13 -12.48 13.95
CA ASP A 155 -3.77 -13.90 13.97
C ASP A 155 -2.60 -14.20 13.00
N ALA A 156 -2.47 -13.41 11.92
CA ALA A 156 -1.46 -13.62 10.91
C ALA A 156 -0.16 -12.85 11.20
N MET A 157 -0.22 -11.72 11.90
CA MET A 157 0.93 -10.86 12.22
C MET A 157 0.84 -10.36 13.66
N THR A 158 1.26 -11.21 14.59
CA THR A 158 1.21 -10.94 16.04
C THR A 158 2.28 -9.96 16.52
N ASP A 159 3.25 -9.63 15.66
CA ASP A 159 4.43 -8.81 15.95
C ASP A 159 4.45 -7.50 15.15
N VAL A 160 3.27 -6.96 14.84
CA VAL A 160 3.16 -5.66 14.14
C VAL A 160 3.82 -4.51 14.89
N ASP A 161 3.87 -4.58 16.21
CA ASP A 161 4.54 -3.58 17.05
C ASP A 161 6.05 -3.54 16.78
N VAL A 162 6.67 -4.69 16.50
CA VAL A 162 8.09 -4.77 16.11
C VAL A 162 8.32 -4.09 14.76
N LEU A 163 7.37 -4.23 13.82
CA LEU A 163 7.44 -3.51 12.55
C LEU A 163 7.32 -2.00 12.78
N ALA A 164 6.45 -1.57 13.68
CA ALA A 164 6.28 -0.15 14.01
C ALA A 164 7.55 0.46 14.63
N GLU A 165 8.27 -0.30 15.47
CA GLU A 165 9.55 0.13 16.06
C GLU A 165 10.69 0.26 15.01
N CYS A 166 10.54 -0.34 13.83
CA CYS A 166 11.52 -0.28 12.73
C CYS A 166 11.28 0.89 11.75
N LEU A 167 10.20 1.67 11.90
CA LEU A 167 9.84 2.78 11.05
C LEU A 167 10.25 4.12 11.65
#